data_0902673d3c8a9d67a678dea0efeb373e
#
_entry.id   0902673d3c8a9d67a678dea0efeb373e
#
_cell.length_a   1.000
_cell.length_b   1.000
_cell.length_c   1.000
_cell.angle_alpha   90.00
_cell.angle_beta   90.00
_cell.angle_gamma   90.00
#
_symmetry.space_group_name_H-M   'P 1'
#
loop_
_entity.id
_entity.type
_entity.pdbx_description
1 polymer ?
#
loop_
_entity_poly.entity_id
_entity_poly.type
_entity_poly.pdbx_seq_one_letter_code
_entity_poly.pdbx_strand_id
1 'polypeptide(L)'
;MSTPKPDRRTFVKWGIASAGVPLVADALGALAEAKAEPPAAATDVSDGGERGGSTVSLGSGVQLYYKEDWLGAPWLNGEPAILLHGNLETHEIWYGWVPRMAQQFRVLRPDLPGFGRSTAPRDFEWSLGNYAKLVANFLDAIGIASAHIIGAKTGGAIAMQFAATYPQRTRALVVASGPFTSVAPGTDDNSQQVRLGSAATKEEMAYFDKLRDETSAETRRGVGTMMSNFNLESLLPRIGAPTLVITSDRSKLQSVDTVLRYQPKIPHSRLLVVTSDAYHVAVANANECVTNVLAFIRETKQA
;
A
#
# COMPACT_ATOMS: atom_id res chain seq x y z
N MET A 1 34.63 37.12 11.96
CA MET A 1 33.97 36.20 12.92
C MET A 1 32.81 35.54 12.17
N SER A 2 33.03 34.29 11.79
CA SER A 2 32.10 33.51 10.94
C SER A 2 31.23 32.65 11.87
N THR A 3 29.90 32.82 11.76
CA THR A 3 28.93 31.97 12.48
C THR A 3 28.84 30.62 11.80
N PRO A 4 28.82 29.50 12.51
CA PRO A 4 28.67 28.18 11.91
C PRO A 4 27.22 27.93 11.49
N LYS A 5 27.04 27.32 10.29
CA LYS A 5 25.74 26.81 9.79
C LYS A 5 25.31 25.60 10.64
N PRO A 6 24.01 25.49 10.97
CA PRO A 6 23.54 24.34 11.73
C PRO A 6 23.48 23.07 10.89
N ASP A 7 23.92 21.97 11.49
CA ASP A 7 23.86 20.60 10.96
C ASP A 7 22.37 20.14 10.82
N ARG A 8 21.98 19.73 9.62
CA ARG A 8 20.62 19.32 9.27
C ARG A 8 20.32 17.86 9.63
N ARG A 9 20.73 17.42 10.81
CA ARG A 9 20.26 16.17 11.41
C ARG A 9 19.28 16.47 12.55
N THR A 10 18.17 17.11 12.22
CA THR A 10 17.12 17.37 13.20
C THR A 10 16.09 16.26 13.16
N PHE A 11 16.22 15.30 14.06
CA PHE A 11 15.13 14.45 14.47
C PHE A 11 14.01 15.33 15.05
N VAL A 12 12.84 15.35 14.40
CA VAL A 12 11.68 16.04 14.96
C VAL A 12 11.22 15.28 16.19
N LYS A 13 11.41 15.90 17.35
CA LYS A 13 10.94 15.40 18.64
C LYS A 13 9.41 15.45 18.71
N TRP A 14 8.89 14.39 19.24
CA TRP A 14 7.53 14.07 19.60
C TRP A 14 6.77 15.15 20.41
N GLY A 15 5.57 15.51 19.99
CA GLY A 15 4.57 16.17 20.82
C GLY A 15 3.35 15.25 20.95
N ILE A 16 3.17 14.63 22.13
CA ILE A 16 1.95 13.93 22.50
C ILE A 16 1.02 14.96 23.14
N ALA A 17 -0.09 15.31 22.49
CA ALA A 17 -1.18 16.04 23.14
C ALA A 17 -2.19 15.00 23.67
N SER A 18 -2.19 14.79 24.98
CA SER A 18 -3.20 14.00 25.68
C SER A 18 -4.42 14.88 25.93
N ALA A 19 -5.52 14.65 25.20
CA ALA A 19 -6.83 15.15 25.55
C ALA A 19 -7.60 14.05 26.28
N GLY A 20 -7.91 14.29 27.55
CA GLY A 20 -8.70 13.40 28.39
C GLY A 20 -10.15 13.29 27.92
N VAL A 21 -10.67 12.07 27.90
CA VAL A 21 -12.09 11.75 27.63
C VAL A 21 -12.73 11.34 28.96
N PRO A 22 -13.91 11.89 29.35
CA PRO A 22 -14.63 11.43 30.52
C PRO A 22 -15.37 10.11 30.26
N LEU A 23 -15.32 9.22 31.26
CA LEU A 23 -16.12 8.00 31.30
C LEU A 23 -17.62 8.36 31.38
N VAL A 24 -18.42 7.78 30.50
CA VAL A 24 -19.86 7.64 30.71
C VAL A 24 -20.17 6.13 30.67
N ALA A 25 -20.68 5.63 31.77
CA ALA A 25 -21.16 4.28 31.95
C ALA A 25 -22.63 4.15 31.50
N ASP A 26 -23.00 2.90 31.16
CA ASP A 26 -24.34 2.34 31.04
C ASP A 26 -25.20 2.65 29.80
N ALA A 27 -25.26 1.63 28.91
CA ALA A 27 -26.52 1.10 28.39
C ALA A 27 -26.30 -0.32 27.83
N LEU A 28 -26.61 -1.34 28.64
CA LEU A 28 -26.84 -2.71 28.22
C LEU A 28 -28.13 -2.77 27.40
N GLY A 29 -28.03 -3.06 26.10
CA GLY A 29 -29.15 -3.35 25.22
C GLY A 29 -28.81 -4.53 24.33
N ALA A 30 -29.55 -5.62 24.51
CA ALA A 30 -29.42 -6.89 23.83
C ALA A 30 -29.40 -6.72 22.29
N LEU A 31 -28.33 -7.14 21.64
CA LEU A 31 -28.30 -7.42 20.21
C LEU A 31 -28.19 -8.93 19.99
N ALA A 32 -29.23 -9.46 19.35
CA ALA A 32 -29.32 -10.84 18.93
C ALA A 32 -28.11 -11.25 18.08
N GLU A 33 -27.45 -12.33 18.44
CA GLU A 33 -26.43 -12.98 17.63
C GLU A 33 -27.06 -13.53 16.33
N ALA A 34 -26.91 -12.81 15.25
CA ALA A 34 -27.05 -13.39 13.92
C ALA A 34 -25.79 -14.23 13.67
N LYS A 35 -25.90 -15.54 13.78
CA LYS A 35 -24.90 -16.49 13.27
C LYS A 35 -24.75 -16.26 11.77
N ALA A 36 -23.69 -15.56 11.38
CA ALA A 36 -23.26 -15.54 9.98
C ALA A 36 -22.72 -16.95 9.66
N GLU A 37 -23.34 -17.62 8.70
CA GLU A 37 -22.75 -18.81 8.09
C GLU A 37 -21.36 -18.45 7.56
N PRO A 38 -20.34 -19.29 7.78
CA PRO A 38 -19.03 -19.05 7.18
C PRO A 38 -19.20 -19.06 5.64
N PRO A 39 -18.57 -18.09 4.91
CA PRO A 39 -18.60 -18.11 3.46
C PRO A 39 -18.06 -19.46 2.97
N ALA A 40 -18.73 -20.03 1.98
CA ALA A 40 -18.32 -21.27 1.35
C ALA A 40 -16.84 -21.19 1.01
N ALA A 41 -16.05 -22.16 1.47
CA ALA A 41 -14.63 -22.23 1.22
C ALA A 41 -14.36 -22.07 -0.28
N ALA A 42 -13.58 -21.06 -0.65
CA ALA A 42 -13.13 -20.87 -2.02
C ALA A 42 -12.16 -22.03 -2.34
N THR A 43 -12.70 -23.08 -2.92
CA THR A 43 -11.96 -24.25 -3.39
C THR A 43 -11.57 -24.01 -4.83
N ASP A 44 -10.45 -23.33 -5.06
CA ASP A 44 -9.52 -23.62 -6.14
C ASP A 44 -8.29 -22.69 -6.00
N VAL A 45 -7.38 -23.08 -5.10
CA VAL A 45 -6.01 -22.57 -5.14
C VAL A 45 -5.28 -23.50 -6.12
N SER A 46 -5.29 -23.15 -7.40
CA SER A 46 -4.48 -23.87 -8.38
C SER A 46 -3.02 -23.46 -8.20
N ASP A 47 -2.16 -24.42 -7.85
CA ASP A 47 -0.70 -24.27 -7.90
C ASP A 47 -0.30 -24.15 -9.39
N GLY A 48 -0.25 -22.92 -9.88
CA GLY A 48 0.08 -22.60 -11.27
C GLY A 48 1.58 -22.74 -11.49
N GLY A 49 2.01 -23.86 -12.05
CA GLY A 49 3.38 -24.18 -12.39
C GLY A 49 4.18 -23.01 -12.99
N GLU A 50 5.45 -22.99 -12.61
CA GLU A 50 6.53 -22.06 -12.89
C GLU A 50 6.56 -20.79 -11.99
N ARG A 51 7.46 -20.86 -10.99
CA ARG A 51 7.91 -19.81 -10.06
C ARG A 51 7.03 -19.49 -8.84
N GLY A 52 6.35 -20.47 -8.25
CA GLY A 52 5.92 -20.40 -6.84
C GLY A 52 4.94 -19.28 -6.48
N GLY A 53 3.87 -19.08 -7.26
CA GLY A 53 2.76 -18.21 -6.92
C GLY A 53 1.44 -18.95 -7.08
N SER A 54 0.38 -18.43 -6.44
CA SER A 54 -0.96 -19.00 -6.42
C SER A 54 -1.96 -18.07 -7.09
N THR A 55 -3.07 -18.63 -7.58
CA THR A 55 -4.21 -17.86 -8.11
C THR A 55 -5.46 -18.18 -7.30
N VAL A 56 -6.24 -17.16 -6.97
CA VAL A 56 -7.51 -17.30 -6.26
C VAL A 56 -8.62 -16.58 -7.01
N SER A 57 -9.81 -17.19 -7.06
CA SER A 57 -11.00 -16.55 -7.62
C SER A 57 -11.65 -15.63 -6.61
N LEU A 58 -11.85 -14.36 -6.99
CA LEU A 58 -12.54 -13.37 -6.15
C LEU A 58 -14.01 -13.15 -6.54
N GLY A 59 -14.55 -14.02 -7.40
CA GLY A 59 -15.88 -13.84 -7.99
C GLY A 59 -15.89 -12.84 -9.16
N SER A 60 -17.05 -12.70 -9.82
CA SER A 60 -17.25 -11.77 -10.93
C SER A 60 -16.19 -11.85 -12.04
N GLY A 61 -15.59 -13.03 -12.27
CA GLY A 61 -14.59 -13.25 -13.31
C GLY A 61 -13.17 -12.75 -12.97
N VAL A 62 -12.94 -12.27 -11.76
CA VAL A 62 -11.60 -11.84 -11.31
C VAL A 62 -10.82 -13.06 -10.82
N GLN A 63 -9.68 -13.35 -11.48
CA GLN A 63 -8.66 -14.28 -11.01
C GLN A 63 -7.47 -13.47 -10.52
N LEU A 64 -7.18 -13.55 -9.23
CA LEU A 64 -6.09 -12.80 -8.62
C LEU A 64 -4.89 -13.72 -8.39
N TYR A 65 -3.79 -13.42 -9.09
CA TYR A 65 -2.51 -14.04 -8.85
C TYR A 65 -1.78 -13.34 -7.70
N TYR A 66 -1.11 -14.10 -6.83
CA TYR A 66 -0.26 -13.56 -5.77
C TYR A 66 0.93 -14.45 -5.47
N LYS A 67 1.97 -13.86 -4.90
CA LYS A 67 3.06 -14.58 -4.26
C LYS A 67 2.97 -14.45 -2.76
N GLU A 68 3.36 -15.52 -2.09
CA GLU A 68 3.54 -15.58 -0.66
C GLU A 68 4.99 -15.89 -0.34
N ASP A 69 5.59 -15.07 0.53
CA ASP A 69 6.98 -15.23 0.96
C ASP A 69 7.04 -15.30 2.48
N TRP A 70 7.64 -16.37 3.00
CA TRP A 70 7.94 -16.56 4.41
C TRP A 70 9.34 -17.15 4.56
N LEU A 71 10.23 -16.42 5.23
CA LEU A 71 11.63 -16.81 5.50
C LEU A 71 11.92 -16.91 7.00
N GLY A 72 10.88 -16.84 7.83
CA GLY A 72 10.97 -17.05 9.28
C GLY A 72 11.04 -18.54 9.63
N ALA A 73 11.09 -18.81 10.94
CA ALA A 73 11.11 -20.20 11.42
C ALA A 73 9.85 -20.96 10.96
N PRO A 74 9.98 -22.20 10.45
CA PRO A 74 8.85 -22.94 9.83
C PRO A 74 7.73 -23.32 10.81
N TRP A 75 7.99 -23.26 12.11
CA TRP A 75 6.98 -23.49 13.17
C TRP A 75 6.27 -22.22 13.62
N LEU A 76 6.62 -21.05 13.07
CA LEU A 76 5.95 -19.78 13.37
C LEU A 76 5.00 -19.41 12.23
N ASN A 77 3.87 -18.84 12.59
CA ASN A 77 2.97 -18.18 11.65
C ASN A 77 3.25 -16.69 11.68
N GLY A 78 3.91 -16.18 10.65
CA GLY A 78 4.15 -14.73 10.51
C GLY A 78 2.84 -13.96 10.39
N GLU A 79 2.79 -12.76 11.00
CA GLU A 79 1.65 -11.88 10.76
C GLU A 79 1.57 -11.49 9.27
N PRO A 80 0.37 -11.44 8.69
CA PRO A 80 0.24 -11.14 7.27
C PRO A 80 0.53 -9.67 6.96
N ALA A 81 1.29 -9.45 5.89
CA ALA A 81 1.55 -8.16 5.29
C ALA A 81 1.23 -8.20 3.80
N ILE A 82 0.28 -7.37 3.36
CA ILE A 82 -0.15 -7.27 1.96
C ILE A 82 0.58 -6.09 1.31
N LEU A 83 1.28 -6.35 0.20
CA LEU A 83 2.05 -5.37 -0.54
C LEU A 83 1.37 -5.07 -1.88
N LEU A 84 0.75 -3.89 -2.01
CA LEU A 84 -0.01 -3.45 -3.18
C LEU A 84 0.87 -2.57 -4.08
N HIS A 85 1.16 -3.06 -5.29
CA HIS A 85 1.96 -2.35 -6.28
C HIS A 85 1.23 -1.14 -6.89
N GLY A 86 1.94 -0.30 -7.61
CA GLY A 86 1.39 0.86 -8.29
C GLY A 86 0.81 0.56 -9.67
N ASN A 87 0.38 1.60 -10.37
CA ASN A 87 -0.07 1.50 -11.74
C ASN A 87 1.07 1.08 -12.69
N LEU A 88 0.80 0.22 -13.65
CA LEU A 88 1.74 -0.33 -14.64
C LEU A 88 2.88 -1.15 -14.00
N GLU A 89 2.57 -1.86 -12.94
CA GLU A 89 3.52 -2.66 -12.16
C GLU A 89 2.91 -4.03 -11.82
N THR A 90 3.73 -4.86 -11.18
CA THR A 90 3.35 -6.19 -10.70
C THR A 90 3.89 -6.41 -9.30
N HIS A 91 3.57 -7.56 -8.71
CA HIS A 91 4.14 -8.02 -7.43
C HIS A 91 5.67 -7.97 -7.36
N GLU A 92 6.35 -7.97 -8.51
CA GLU A 92 7.81 -8.04 -8.59
C GLU A 92 8.52 -6.77 -8.10
N ILE A 93 7.84 -5.60 -8.11
CA ILE A 93 8.44 -4.34 -7.64
C ILE A 93 8.88 -4.38 -6.17
N TRP A 94 8.41 -5.36 -5.43
CA TRP A 94 8.73 -5.54 -4.02
C TRP A 94 10.00 -6.35 -3.75
N TYR A 95 10.79 -6.64 -4.81
CA TYR A 95 12.02 -7.45 -4.72
C TYR A 95 12.99 -6.98 -3.63
N GLY A 96 13.13 -5.66 -3.43
CA GLY A 96 14.01 -5.08 -2.41
C GLY A 96 13.44 -5.15 -0.98
N TRP A 97 12.13 -5.44 -0.82
CA TRP A 97 11.47 -5.52 0.50
C TRP A 97 11.38 -6.94 1.04
N VAL A 98 11.09 -7.89 0.15
CA VAL A 98 10.81 -9.29 0.52
C VAL A 98 11.89 -9.92 1.38
N PRO A 99 13.21 -9.84 1.05
CA PRO A 99 14.23 -10.54 1.81
C PRO A 99 14.29 -10.17 3.30
N ARG A 100 13.85 -8.96 3.65
CA ARG A 100 13.84 -8.46 5.03
C ARG A 100 12.48 -8.60 5.70
N MET A 101 11.40 -8.31 4.97
CA MET A 101 10.05 -8.43 5.51
C MET A 101 9.67 -9.89 5.76
N ALA A 102 9.98 -10.79 4.85
CA ALA A 102 9.62 -12.20 4.94
C ALA A 102 10.28 -12.94 6.12
N GLN A 103 11.30 -12.37 6.74
CA GLN A 103 11.88 -12.89 7.99
C GLN A 103 10.98 -12.68 9.22
N GLN A 104 10.01 -11.74 9.15
CA GLN A 104 9.16 -11.35 10.28
C GLN A 104 7.67 -11.42 9.96
N PHE A 105 7.30 -11.36 8.69
CA PHE A 105 5.93 -11.31 8.19
C PHE A 105 5.70 -12.36 7.11
N ARG A 106 4.49 -12.90 7.09
CA ARG A 106 3.96 -13.61 5.94
C ARG A 106 3.61 -12.58 4.88
N VAL A 107 4.50 -12.40 3.90
CA VAL A 107 4.39 -11.35 2.88
C VAL A 107 3.57 -11.86 1.71
N LEU A 108 2.47 -11.16 1.42
CA LEU A 108 1.56 -11.48 0.32
C LEU A 108 1.61 -10.34 -0.69
N ARG A 109 1.93 -10.66 -1.94
CA ARG A 109 2.12 -9.70 -3.01
C ARG A 109 1.21 -10.05 -4.19
N PRO A 110 -0.04 -9.55 -4.20
CA PRO A 110 -0.93 -9.76 -5.33
C PRO A 110 -0.51 -8.92 -6.54
N ASP A 111 -0.73 -9.44 -7.73
CA ASP A 111 -0.92 -8.62 -8.92
C ASP A 111 -2.33 -8.04 -8.86
N LEU A 112 -2.46 -6.73 -8.88
CA LEU A 112 -3.78 -6.09 -8.89
C LEU A 112 -4.55 -6.44 -10.17
N PRO A 113 -5.88 -6.59 -10.13
CA PRO A 113 -6.68 -6.91 -11.31
C PRO A 113 -6.37 -6.03 -12.52
N GLY A 114 -6.12 -6.68 -13.66
CA GLY A 114 -5.69 -6.03 -14.89
C GLY A 114 -4.17 -5.91 -15.07
N PHE A 115 -3.37 -6.30 -14.07
CA PHE A 115 -1.91 -6.26 -14.13
C PHE A 115 -1.30 -7.65 -13.96
N GLY A 116 -0.10 -7.83 -14.50
CA GLY A 116 0.67 -9.04 -14.36
C GLY A 116 -0.10 -10.28 -14.77
N ARG A 117 -0.26 -11.22 -13.85
CA ARG A 117 -0.94 -12.51 -14.06
C ARG A 117 -2.40 -12.50 -13.60
N SER A 118 -2.90 -11.40 -13.05
CA SER A 118 -4.29 -11.25 -12.62
C SER A 118 -5.18 -10.78 -13.76
N THR A 119 -6.43 -11.26 -13.78
CA THR A 119 -7.41 -10.86 -14.80
C THR A 119 -8.32 -9.76 -14.30
N ALA A 120 -8.81 -8.94 -15.23
CA ALA A 120 -9.96 -8.05 -15.03
C ALA A 120 -11.00 -8.37 -16.10
N PRO A 121 -12.27 -8.61 -15.76
CA PRO A 121 -13.33 -8.82 -16.73
C PRO A 121 -13.61 -7.52 -17.52
N ARG A 122 -14.30 -7.63 -18.69
CA ARG A 122 -14.55 -6.48 -19.57
C ARG A 122 -15.38 -5.36 -18.93
N ASP A 123 -16.23 -5.72 -17.99
CA ASP A 123 -17.09 -4.81 -17.21
C ASP A 123 -16.46 -4.43 -15.86
N PHE A 124 -15.14 -4.55 -15.74
CA PHE A 124 -14.44 -4.25 -14.51
C PHE A 124 -14.63 -2.78 -14.10
N GLU A 125 -15.15 -2.57 -12.89
CA GLU A 125 -15.29 -1.24 -12.32
C GLU A 125 -13.92 -0.68 -11.88
N TRP A 126 -13.40 0.26 -12.65
CA TRP A 126 -12.13 0.94 -12.34
C TRP A 126 -12.34 2.03 -11.30
N SER A 127 -12.38 1.64 -10.05
CA SER A 127 -12.50 2.57 -8.91
C SER A 127 -11.63 2.13 -7.73
N LEU A 128 -11.15 3.09 -6.91
CA LEU A 128 -10.41 2.77 -5.68
C LEU A 128 -11.28 1.96 -4.71
N GLY A 129 -12.58 2.23 -4.67
CA GLY A 129 -13.56 1.47 -3.87
C GLY A 129 -13.63 0.02 -4.26
N ASN A 130 -13.70 -0.29 -5.57
CA ASN A 130 -13.71 -1.65 -6.07
C ASN A 130 -12.38 -2.38 -5.80
N TYR A 131 -11.24 -1.74 -6.04
CA TYR A 131 -9.94 -2.33 -5.68
C TYR A 131 -9.83 -2.63 -4.19
N ALA A 132 -10.27 -1.71 -3.32
CA ALA A 132 -10.29 -1.94 -1.86
C ALA A 132 -11.21 -3.12 -1.48
N LYS A 133 -12.37 -3.26 -2.12
CA LYS A 133 -13.27 -4.41 -1.95
C LYS A 133 -12.59 -5.71 -2.38
N LEU A 134 -11.87 -5.71 -3.52
CA LEU A 134 -11.15 -6.89 -3.99
C LEU A 134 -9.99 -7.28 -3.07
N VAL A 135 -9.31 -6.32 -2.42
CA VAL A 135 -8.35 -6.63 -1.36
C VAL A 135 -9.03 -7.29 -0.17
N ALA A 136 -10.25 -6.85 0.23
CA ALA A 136 -11.01 -7.51 1.29
C ALA A 136 -11.42 -8.94 0.89
N ASN A 137 -11.94 -9.12 -0.32
CA ASN A 137 -12.29 -10.44 -0.85
C ASN A 137 -11.08 -11.37 -0.93
N PHE A 138 -9.90 -10.84 -1.29
CA PHE A 138 -8.66 -11.60 -1.31
C PHE A 138 -8.30 -12.10 0.10
N LEU A 139 -8.35 -11.22 1.10
CA LEU A 139 -8.10 -11.61 2.49
C LEU A 139 -9.08 -12.71 2.95
N ASP A 140 -10.36 -12.61 2.58
CA ASP A 140 -11.39 -13.61 2.91
C ASP A 140 -11.09 -14.95 2.23
N ALA A 141 -10.76 -14.93 0.94
CA ALA A 141 -10.47 -16.12 0.15
C ALA A 141 -9.27 -16.92 0.66
N ILE A 142 -8.30 -16.25 1.32
CA ILE A 142 -7.11 -16.90 1.89
C ILE A 142 -7.16 -17.00 3.42
N GLY A 143 -8.33 -16.74 4.03
CA GLY A 143 -8.58 -16.94 5.47
C GLY A 143 -7.85 -15.95 6.38
N ILE A 144 -7.57 -14.73 5.94
CA ILE A 144 -6.87 -13.69 6.70
C ILE A 144 -7.87 -12.65 7.23
N ALA A 145 -8.04 -12.60 8.56
CA ALA A 145 -8.95 -11.65 9.20
C ALA A 145 -8.45 -10.20 9.14
N SER A 146 -7.16 -9.96 9.35
CA SER A 146 -6.55 -8.62 9.30
C SER A 146 -5.07 -8.71 8.94
N ALA A 147 -4.54 -7.65 8.29
CA ALA A 147 -3.16 -7.60 7.82
C ALA A 147 -2.54 -6.21 7.97
N HIS A 148 -1.22 -6.12 7.92
CA HIS A 148 -0.53 -4.87 7.60
C HIS A 148 -0.72 -4.59 6.11
N ILE A 149 -1.18 -3.39 5.77
CA ILE A 149 -1.45 -2.98 4.38
C ILE A 149 -0.39 -1.98 3.95
N ILE A 150 0.35 -2.33 2.92
CA ILE A 150 1.47 -1.54 2.41
C ILE A 150 1.22 -1.27 0.93
N GLY A 151 1.18 -0.02 0.54
CA GLY A 151 0.92 0.34 -0.85
C GLY A 151 1.90 1.36 -1.40
N ALA A 152 2.30 1.16 -2.66
CA ALA A 152 3.13 2.11 -3.39
C ALA A 152 2.32 2.79 -4.50
N LYS A 153 2.50 4.10 -4.67
CA LYS A 153 1.86 4.89 -5.74
C LYS A 153 0.32 4.70 -5.73
N THR A 154 -0.25 4.21 -6.82
CA THR A 154 -1.70 3.87 -6.91
C THR A 154 -2.09 2.83 -5.86
N GLY A 155 -1.22 1.84 -5.60
CA GLY A 155 -1.42 0.88 -4.49
C GLY A 155 -1.51 1.56 -3.12
N GLY A 156 -0.81 2.69 -2.94
CA GLY A 156 -0.93 3.53 -1.73
C GLY A 156 -2.31 4.20 -1.61
N ALA A 157 -2.88 4.68 -2.71
CA ALA A 157 -4.25 5.21 -2.74
C ALA A 157 -5.28 4.11 -2.44
N ILE A 158 -5.11 2.91 -3.02
CA ILE A 158 -5.93 1.73 -2.72
C ILE A 158 -5.80 1.33 -1.24
N ALA A 159 -4.58 1.35 -0.69
CA ALA A 159 -4.34 1.04 0.72
C ALA A 159 -5.02 2.03 1.67
N MET A 160 -5.00 3.34 1.38
CA MET A 160 -5.73 4.36 2.13
C MET A 160 -7.25 4.15 2.04
N GLN A 161 -7.77 3.90 0.85
CA GLN A 161 -9.20 3.58 0.65
C GLN A 161 -9.59 2.33 1.45
N PHE A 162 -8.77 1.27 1.40
CA PHE A 162 -9.00 0.04 2.16
C PHE A 162 -9.03 0.30 3.67
N ALA A 163 -8.00 0.98 4.20
CA ALA A 163 -7.90 1.24 5.63
C ALA A 163 -9.05 2.10 6.18
N ALA A 164 -9.56 3.05 5.38
CA ALA A 164 -10.71 3.86 5.74
C ALA A 164 -12.05 3.12 5.66
N THR A 165 -12.15 2.14 4.74
CA THR A 165 -13.39 1.36 4.51
C THR A 165 -13.48 0.13 5.43
N TYR A 166 -12.32 -0.49 5.70
CA TYR A 166 -12.20 -1.72 6.49
C TYR A 166 -11.22 -1.54 7.67
N PRO A 167 -11.49 -0.62 8.63
CA PRO A 167 -10.54 -0.28 9.69
C PRO A 167 -10.18 -1.48 10.56
N GLN A 168 -11.12 -2.41 10.82
CA GLN A 168 -10.87 -3.63 11.61
C GLN A 168 -10.01 -4.67 10.88
N ARG A 169 -9.82 -4.51 9.56
CA ARG A 169 -8.99 -5.39 8.73
C ARG A 169 -7.55 -4.87 8.55
N THR A 170 -7.25 -3.66 9.07
CA THR A 170 -5.97 -2.96 8.90
C THR A 170 -5.23 -2.89 10.23
N ARG A 171 -4.13 -3.64 10.38
CA ARG A 171 -3.28 -3.63 11.59
C ARG A 171 -2.38 -2.40 11.62
N ALA A 172 -1.73 -2.11 10.51
CA ALA A 172 -1.00 -0.87 10.25
C ALA A 172 -1.06 -0.56 8.76
N LEU A 173 -0.99 0.72 8.42
CA LEU A 173 -0.97 1.21 7.05
C LEU A 173 0.40 1.81 6.71
N VAL A 174 0.93 1.48 5.55
CA VAL A 174 2.12 2.14 4.98
C VAL A 174 1.78 2.66 3.58
N VAL A 175 2.04 3.92 3.35
CA VAL A 175 1.76 4.62 2.07
C VAL A 175 3.07 5.15 1.52
N ALA A 176 3.66 4.48 0.53
CA ALA A 176 4.87 4.92 -0.14
C ALA A 176 4.53 5.69 -1.42
N SER A 177 4.67 7.01 -1.40
CA SER A 177 4.35 7.93 -2.51
C SER A 177 2.91 7.79 -3.03
N GLY A 178 1.96 7.42 -2.16
CA GLY A 178 0.56 7.27 -2.55
C GLY A 178 -0.14 8.63 -2.66
N PRO A 179 -0.77 8.94 -3.80
CA PRO A 179 -1.58 10.16 -3.93
C PRO A 179 -2.92 10.01 -3.19
N PHE A 180 -3.40 11.08 -2.60
CA PHE A 180 -4.70 11.13 -1.91
C PHE A 180 -5.82 11.75 -2.75
N THR A 181 -5.45 12.41 -3.84
CA THR A 181 -6.37 13.01 -4.80
C THR A 181 -5.80 12.88 -6.21
N SER A 182 -6.64 13.06 -7.20
CA SER A 182 -6.22 13.10 -8.60
C SER A 182 -5.10 14.11 -8.80
N VAL A 183 -4.12 13.70 -9.60
CA VAL A 183 -3.05 14.59 -10.06
C VAL A 183 -3.55 15.28 -11.33
N ALA A 184 -3.44 16.61 -11.38
CA ALA A 184 -3.87 17.36 -12.56
C ALA A 184 -3.15 16.83 -13.82
N PRO A 185 -3.88 16.64 -14.95
CA PRO A 185 -3.24 16.35 -16.23
C PRO A 185 -2.28 17.48 -16.58
N GLY A 186 -1.03 17.16 -16.93
CA GLY A 186 -0.06 18.18 -17.36
C GLY A 186 1.09 18.45 -16.39
N THR A 187 1.33 17.59 -15.40
CA THR A 187 2.63 17.57 -14.72
C THR A 187 3.68 17.05 -15.71
N ASP A 188 4.57 17.91 -16.08
CA ASP A 188 5.25 17.98 -17.38
C ASP A 188 6.17 16.82 -17.75
N ASP A 189 6.64 16.01 -16.84
CA ASP A 189 7.50 14.87 -17.13
C ASP A 189 7.14 13.69 -16.23
N ASN A 190 6.41 12.74 -16.80
CA ASN A 190 6.03 11.48 -16.14
C ASN A 190 6.85 10.31 -16.67
N SER A 191 8.07 10.57 -17.12
CA SER A 191 9.01 9.56 -17.61
C SER A 191 9.45 8.60 -16.50
N GLN A 192 9.99 7.45 -16.88
CA GLN A 192 10.55 6.51 -15.91
C GLN A 192 11.72 7.13 -15.14
N GLN A 193 12.50 8.01 -15.76
CA GLN A 193 13.59 8.72 -15.09
C GLN A 193 13.09 9.60 -13.94
N VAL A 194 11.98 10.33 -14.12
CA VAL A 194 11.37 11.14 -13.05
C VAL A 194 10.74 10.27 -11.97
N ARG A 195 10.17 9.14 -12.35
CA ARG A 195 9.56 8.21 -11.39
C ARG A 195 10.59 7.51 -10.52
N LEU A 196 11.68 7.03 -11.12
CA LEU A 196 12.71 6.24 -10.45
C LEU A 196 13.86 7.09 -9.90
N GLY A 197 13.98 8.36 -10.32
CA GLY A 197 15.02 9.27 -9.89
C GLY A 197 16.32 9.14 -10.69
N SER A 198 17.26 10.04 -10.41
CA SER A 198 18.54 10.13 -11.14
C SER A 198 19.47 8.94 -10.93
N ALA A 199 19.28 8.16 -9.86
CA ALA A 199 20.06 6.97 -9.57
C ALA A 199 19.60 5.72 -10.32
N ALA A 200 18.46 5.78 -11.02
CA ALA A 200 17.90 4.63 -11.73
C ALA A 200 18.83 4.18 -12.87
N THR A 201 19.03 2.86 -12.98
CA THR A 201 19.81 2.26 -14.05
C THR A 201 18.99 2.15 -15.34
N LYS A 202 19.69 1.93 -16.47
CA LYS A 202 19.01 1.70 -17.76
C LYS A 202 18.19 0.39 -17.73
N GLU A 203 18.66 -0.61 -17.03
CA GLU A 203 18.02 -1.91 -16.86
C GLU A 203 16.72 -1.76 -16.05
N GLU A 204 16.75 -0.99 -14.97
CA GLU A 204 15.55 -0.68 -14.18
C GLU A 204 14.52 0.07 -15.04
N MET A 205 14.93 1.10 -15.75
CA MET A 205 14.02 1.86 -16.63
C MET A 205 13.41 0.96 -17.71
N ALA A 206 14.22 0.13 -18.36
CA ALA A 206 13.75 -0.80 -19.39
C ALA A 206 12.76 -1.83 -18.82
N TYR A 207 12.97 -2.30 -17.59
CA TYR A 207 12.05 -3.21 -16.92
C TYR A 207 10.66 -2.56 -16.71
N PHE A 208 10.61 -1.33 -16.21
CA PHE A 208 9.33 -0.63 -16.02
C PHE A 208 8.65 -0.25 -17.33
N ASP A 209 9.42 0.07 -18.38
CA ASP A 209 8.88 0.27 -19.72
C ASP A 209 8.25 -1.02 -20.26
N LYS A 210 8.90 -2.16 -20.08
CA LYS A 210 8.34 -3.48 -20.42
C LYS A 210 7.01 -3.74 -19.71
N LEU A 211 6.93 -3.52 -18.39
CA LEU A 211 5.68 -3.72 -17.62
C LEU A 211 4.55 -2.83 -18.15
N ARG A 212 4.86 -1.58 -18.50
CA ARG A 212 3.88 -0.67 -19.12
C ARG A 212 3.39 -1.21 -20.45
N ASP A 213 4.28 -1.71 -21.29
CA ASP A 213 3.95 -2.16 -22.64
C ASP A 213 3.18 -3.49 -22.61
N GLU A 214 3.44 -4.35 -21.63
CA GLU A 214 2.69 -5.59 -21.38
C GLU A 214 1.29 -5.34 -20.79
N THR A 215 1.04 -4.18 -20.21
CA THR A 215 -0.28 -3.82 -19.67
C THR A 215 -1.25 -3.50 -20.82
N SER A 216 -2.45 -4.10 -20.79
CA SER A 216 -3.45 -3.90 -21.84
C SER A 216 -3.88 -2.44 -21.98
N ALA A 217 -4.26 -2.04 -23.20
CA ALA A 217 -4.77 -0.68 -23.44
C ALA A 217 -6.06 -0.40 -22.66
N GLU A 218 -6.87 -1.42 -22.39
CA GLU A 218 -8.09 -1.32 -21.58
C GLU A 218 -7.74 -1.00 -20.13
N THR A 219 -6.83 -1.76 -19.52
CA THR A 219 -6.34 -1.51 -18.15
C THR A 219 -5.72 -0.12 -18.03
N ARG A 220 -4.86 0.28 -18.99
CA ARG A 220 -4.27 1.62 -18.98
C ARG A 220 -5.31 2.74 -19.00
N ARG A 221 -6.36 2.61 -19.83
CA ARG A 221 -7.46 3.59 -19.87
C ARG A 221 -8.27 3.59 -18.58
N GLY A 222 -8.67 2.41 -18.10
CA GLY A 222 -9.47 2.27 -16.88
C GLY A 222 -8.80 2.87 -15.67
N VAL A 223 -7.54 2.49 -15.41
CA VAL A 223 -6.77 3.05 -14.29
C VAL A 223 -6.46 4.52 -14.52
N GLY A 224 -6.17 4.96 -15.74
CA GLY A 224 -6.00 6.38 -16.06
C GLY A 224 -7.23 7.21 -15.72
N THR A 225 -8.42 6.75 -16.09
CA THR A 225 -9.70 7.39 -15.74
C THR A 225 -9.90 7.42 -14.21
N MET A 226 -9.67 6.29 -13.53
CA MET A 226 -9.75 6.23 -12.07
C MET A 226 -8.83 7.26 -11.41
N MET A 227 -7.56 7.32 -11.84
CA MET A 227 -6.55 8.20 -11.25
C MET A 227 -6.73 9.67 -11.59
N SER A 228 -7.46 10.01 -12.65
CA SER A 228 -7.78 11.40 -13.01
C SER A 228 -8.99 11.97 -12.24
N ASN A 229 -9.76 11.13 -11.55
CA ASN A 229 -11.01 11.54 -10.91
C ASN A 229 -11.25 10.83 -9.58
N PHE A 230 -10.35 11.02 -8.61
CA PHE A 230 -10.57 10.54 -7.25
C PHE A 230 -10.17 11.57 -6.21
N ASN A 231 -10.77 11.46 -5.02
CA ASN A 231 -10.42 12.26 -3.85
C ASN A 231 -10.70 11.45 -2.59
N LEU A 232 -9.65 11.19 -1.81
CA LEU A 232 -9.74 10.45 -0.54
C LEU A 232 -9.84 11.37 0.67
N GLU A 233 -9.83 12.68 0.50
CA GLU A 233 -9.71 13.65 1.59
C GLU A 233 -10.74 13.43 2.71
N SER A 234 -12.00 13.18 2.35
CA SER A 234 -13.07 12.91 3.32
C SER A 234 -12.95 11.56 4.04
N LEU A 235 -12.13 10.65 3.52
CA LEU A 235 -11.91 9.32 4.09
C LEU A 235 -10.70 9.27 5.04
N LEU A 236 -9.73 10.17 4.89
CA LEU A 236 -8.50 10.16 5.68
C LEU A 236 -8.75 10.15 7.20
N PRO A 237 -9.71 10.94 7.76
CA PRO A 237 -9.99 10.90 9.20
C PRO A 237 -10.57 9.57 9.70
N ARG A 238 -11.04 8.70 8.80
CA ARG A 238 -11.59 7.37 9.13
C ARG A 238 -10.52 6.28 9.24
N ILE A 239 -9.27 6.59 8.86
CA ILE A 239 -8.14 5.67 8.97
C ILE A 239 -7.71 5.61 10.44
N GLY A 240 -8.20 4.60 11.16
CA GLY A 240 -7.88 4.40 12.59
C GLY A 240 -6.57 3.64 12.83
N ALA A 241 -6.05 2.95 11.83
CA ALA A 241 -4.81 2.19 11.95
C ALA A 241 -3.59 3.11 12.08
N PRO A 242 -2.57 2.73 12.88
CA PRO A 242 -1.28 3.41 12.85
C PRO A 242 -0.75 3.48 11.42
N THR A 243 -0.35 4.68 10.98
CA THR A 243 -0.03 4.93 9.57
C THR A 243 1.37 5.54 9.42
N LEU A 244 2.17 5.00 8.50
CA LEU A 244 3.42 5.59 8.04
C LEU A 244 3.28 6.06 6.59
N VAL A 245 3.41 7.35 6.37
CA VAL A 245 3.48 7.94 5.02
C VAL A 245 4.94 8.15 4.67
N ILE A 246 5.36 7.71 3.48
CA ILE A 246 6.73 7.83 3.00
C ILE A 246 6.74 8.63 1.70
N THR A 247 7.60 9.63 1.62
CA THR A 247 7.85 10.43 0.40
C THR A 247 9.33 10.79 0.29
N SER A 248 9.74 11.39 -0.81
CA SER A 248 11.10 11.91 -0.99
C SER A 248 11.14 13.43 -0.95
N ASP A 249 12.30 13.98 -0.59
CA ASP A 249 12.51 15.42 -0.41
C ASP A 249 12.55 16.21 -1.75
N ARG A 250 12.86 15.55 -2.86
CA ARG A 250 13.06 16.19 -4.18
C ARG A 250 12.21 15.58 -5.29
N SER A 251 11.16 14.84 -4.96
CA SER A 251 10.24 14.31 -5.97
C SER A 251 9.55 15.43 -6.75
N LYS A 252 9.58 15.34 -8.07
CA LYS A 252 8.86 16.26 -8.96
C LYS A 252 7.35 15.95 -9.07
N LEU A 253 6.95 14.69 -8.80
CA LEU A 253 5.56 14.26 -8.96
C LEU A 253 4.75 14.37 -7.66
N GLN A 254 5.39 14.30 -6.50
CA GLN A 254 4.74 14.48 -5.20
C GLN A 254 5.70 15.15 -4.23
N SER A 255 5.51 16.45 -4.04
CA SER A 255 6.34 17.21 -3.09
C SER A 255 6.00 16.87 -1.64
N VAL A 256 6.93 17.15 -0.73
CA VAL A 256 6.69 17.07 0.73
C VAL A 256 5.49 17.94 1.13
N ASP A 257 5.37 19.15 0.56
CA ASP A 257 4.23 20.05 0.83
C ASP A 257 2.89 19.41 0.43
N THR A 258 2.86 18.64 -0.65
CA THR A 258 1.66 17.90 -1.05
C THR A 258 1.31 16.84 0.00
N VAL A 259 2.29 16.13 0.54
CA VAL A 259 2.08 15.13 1.60
C VAL A 259 1.63 15.79 2.90
N LEU A 260 2.22 16.92 3.28
CA LEU A 260 1.85 17.68 4.48
C LEU A 260 0.41 18.23 4.46
N ARG A 261 -0.22 18.34 3.27
CA ARG A 261 -1.64 18.70 3.16
C ARG A 261 -2.60 17.59 3.58
N TYR A 262 -2.20 16.34 3.47
CA TYR A 262 -3.10 15.23 3.75
C TYR A 262 -2.68 14.35 4.94
N GLN A 263 -1.38 14.14 5.16
CA GLN A 263 -0.91 13.25 6.21
C GLN A 263 -1.44 13.64 7.61
N PRO A 264 -1.51 14.92 8.01
CA PRO A 264 -2.03 15.29 9.31
C PRO A 264 -3.54 15.02 9.49
N LYS A 265 -4.26 14.74 8.39
CA LYS A 265 -5.68 14.36 8.43
C LYS A 265 -5.90 12.90 8.80
N ILE A 266 -4.83 12.08 8.81
CA ILE A 266 -4.84 10.71 9.28
C ILE A 266 -4.43 10.70 10.76
N PRO A 267 -5.33 10.33 11.71
CA PRO A 267 -5.16 10.60 13.14
C PRO A 267 -3.87 10.05 13.77
N HIS A 268 -3.47 8.84 13.42
CA HIS A 268 -2.31 8.15 14.01
C HIS A 268 -1.19 7.98 12.98
N SER A 269 -0.85 9.08 12.29
CA SER A 269 0.12 9.02 11.20
C SER A 269 1.45 9.67 11.52
N ARG A 270 2.49 9.14 10.89
CA ARG A 270 3.87 9.66 10.88
C ARG A 270 4.32 9.86 9.45
N LEU A 271 5.22 10.79 9.24
CA LEU A 271 5.84 11.05 7.95
C LEU A 271 7.32 10.66 7.98
N LEU A 272 7.73 9.85 7.02
CA LEU A 272 9.14 9.60 6.68
C LEU A 272 9.45 10.32 5.36
N VAL A 273 10.46 11.18 5.38
CA VAL A 273 10.98 11.82 4.18
C VAL A 273 12.36 11.23 3.90
N VAL A 274 12.50 10.53 2.78
CA VAL A 274 13.79 9.99 2.32
C VAL A 274 14.51 10.98 1.43
N THR A 275 15.83 10.99 1.48
CA THR A 275 16.65 11.86 0.62
C THR A 275 16.79 11.25 -0.76
N SER A 276 15.96 11.69 -1.70
CA SER A 276 15.90 11.17 -3.06
C SER A 276 15.15 12.13 -3.96
N ASP A 277 15.42 12.08 -5.26
CA ASP A 277 14.62 12.75 -6.30
C ASP A 277 13.59 11.79 -6.95
N ALA A 278 13.57 10.52 -6.53
CA ALA A 278 12.62 9.54 -7.01
C ALA A 278 11.21 9.81 -6.46
N TYR A 279 10.20 9.69 -7.33
CA TYR A 279 8.82 9.57 -6.88
C TYR A 279 8.55 8.17 -6.30
N HIS A 280 9.05 7.12 -6.96
CA HIS A 280 8.82 5.73 -6.57
C HIS A 280 9.78 5.26 -5.47
N VAL A 281 9.64 5.82 -4.27
CA VAL A 281 10.54 5.54 -3.14
C VAL A 281 10.57 4.06 -2.72
N ALA A 282 9.47 3.34 -2.93
CA ALA A 282 9.42 1.91 -2.59
C ALA A 282 10.39 1.05 -3.42
N VAL A 283 10.76 1.52 -4.61
CA VAL A 283 11.78 0.88 -5.46
C VAL A 283 13.13 1.55 -5.25
N ALA A 284 13.23 2.84 -5.54
CA ALA A 284 14.50 3.57 -5.52
C ALA A 284 15.17 3.62 -4.14
N ASN A 285 14.39 3.61 -3.05
CA ASN A 285 14.85 3.68 -1.68
C ASN A 285 14.42 2.45 -0.85
N ALA A 286 14.30 1.27 -1.49
CA ALA A 286 13.74 0.07 -0.88
C ALA A 286 14.36 -0.27 0.49
N ASN A 287 15.67 -0.25 0.61
CA ASN A 287 16.39 -0.59 1.85
C ASN A 287 16.07 0.36 3.01
N GLU A 288 16.04 1.67 2.75
CA GLU A 288 15.71 2.68 3.75
C GLU A 288 14.22 2.57 4.13
N CYS A 289 13.34 2.46 3.14
CA CYS A 289 11.91 2.30 3.37
C CYS A 289 11.60 1.08 4.22
N VAL A 290 12.10 -0.12 3.85
CA VAL A 290 11.80 -1.36 4.57
C VAL A 290 12.37 -1.33 5.99
N THR A 291 13.55 -0.73 6.21
CA THR A 291 14.14 -0.57 7.54
C THR A 291 13.21 0.21 8.48
N ASN A 292 12.72 1.36 8.00
CA ASN A 292 11.85 2.23 8.78
C ASN A 292 10.44 1.63 8.96
N VAL A 293 9.93 0.91 7.97
CA VAL A 293 8.64 0.20 8.08
C VAL A 293 8.69 -0.89 9.13
N LEU A 294 9.76 -1.70 9.16
CA LEU A 294 9.94 -2.74 10.17
C LEU A 294 10.04 -2.15 11.58
N ALA A 295 10.75 -1.03 11.74
CA ALA A 295 10.83 -0.31 13.00
C ALA A 295 9.46 0.24 13.42
N PHE A 296 8.76 0.91 12.50
CA PHE A 296 7.43 1.47 12.72
C PHE A 296 6.42 0.40 13.17
N ILE A 297 6.32 -0.72 12.45
CA ILE A 297 5.36 -1.79 12.81
C ILE A 297 5.70 -2.38 14.18
N ARG A 298 6.98 -2.52 14.53
CA ARG A 298 7.40 -3.02 15.85
C ARG A 298 6.96 -2.08 16.97
N GLU A 299 7.12 -0.77 16.78
CA GLU A 299 6.71 0.23 17.77
C GLU A 299 5.20 0.25 17.99
N THR A 300 4.40 0.07 16.93
CA THR A 300 2.93 0.04 17.05
C THR A 300 2.38 -1.15 17.84
N LYS A 301 3.18 -2.22 18.02
CA LYS A 301 2.80 -3.38 18.83
C LYS A 301 3.08 -3.18 20.33
N GLN A 302 3.90 -2.21 20.67
CA GLN A 302 4.31 -1.94 22.05
C GLN A 302 3.50 -0.80 22.69
N ALA A 303 2.74 -0.07 21.89
CA ALA A 303 1.87 1.02 22.31
C ALA A 303 0.44 0.55 22.54
#